data_b69a6a739bfe37f9a3e0a7b1adece3d4
#
_entry.id   b69a6a739bfe37f9a3e0a7b1adece3d4
#
_cell.length_a   1.000
_cell.length_b   1.000
_cell.length_c   1.000
_cell.angle_alpha   90.00
_cell.angle_beta   90.00
_cell.angle_gamma   90.00
#
_symmetry.space_group_name_H-M   'P 1'
#
loop_
_entity.id
_entity.type
_entity.pdbx_description
1 polymer ?
#
loop_
_entity_poly.entity_id
_entity_poly.type
_entity_poly.pdbx_seq_one_letter_code
_entity_poly.pdbx_strand_id
1 'polypeptide(L)'
;MNLRIEPAQRADIPHLAALLNDLFEVELDFTADSSRQVRGLELLIAEAARSDRQIVAVARDDQGQPVGMASGQIVISTAEGALSAWIEDVVVRAEHRRQGVGKQLLEFLQTWSNARGATRMQLVADGENASAELFYTALGWQSTQLVVRRRPVE
;
A
#
# COMPACT_ATOMS: atom_id res chain seq x y z
N MET A 1 12.39 17.09 -6.86
CA MET A 1 11.19 16.41 -7.38
C MET A 1 9.99 16.84 -6.55
N ASN A 2 9.00 17.39 -7.18
CA ASN A 2 7.75 17.80 -6.52
C ASN A 2 6.76 16.64 -6.65
N LEU A 3 6.61 15.86 -5.57
CA LEU A 3 5.70 14.73 -5.55
C LEU A 3 4.27 15.18 -5.28
N ARG A 4 3.33 14.57 -6.00
CA ARG A 4 1.91 14.69 -5.72
C ARG A 4 1.35 13.33 -5.36
N ILE A 5 0.74 13.23 -4.17
CA ILE A 5 0.07 12.01 -3.71
C ILE A 5 -1.43 12.24 -3.80
N GLU A 6 -2.11 11.34 -4.47
CA GLU A 6 -3.56 11.45 -4.70
C GLU A 6 -4.20 10.06 -4.84
N PRO A 7 -5.54 9.94 -4.75
CA PRO A 7 -6.21 8.69 -5.06
C PRO A 7 -5.99 8.28 -6.52
N ALA A 8 -5.69 7.01 -6.73
CA ALA A 8 -5.51 6.44 -8.06
C ALA A 8 -6.82 6.41 -8.85
N GLN A 9 -6.71 6.54 -10.15
CA GLN A 9 -7.81 6.43 -11.09
C GLN A 9 -7.68 5.16 -11.93
N ARG A 10 -8.76 4.78 -12.58
CA ARG A 10 -8.78 3.59 -13.45
C ARG A 10 -7.70 3.63 -14.55
N ALA A 11 -7.42 4.82 -15.08
CA ALA A 11 -6.38 5.02 -16.09
C ALA A 11 -4.96 4.71 -15.59
N ASP A 12 -4.74 4.69 -14.27
CA ASP A 12 -3.44 4.39 -13.67
C ASP A 12 -3.13 2.88 -13.64
N ILE A 13 -4.13 2.03 -13.79
CA ILE A 13 -4.01 0.58 -13.57
C ILE A 13 -2.82 -0.05 -14.30
N PRO A 14 -2.55 0.23 -15.59
CA PRO A 14 -1.38 -0.36 -16.25
C PRO A 14 -0.05 -0.04 -15.57
N HIS A 15 0.13 1.20 -15.12
CA HIS A 15 1.34 1.63 -14.42
C HIS A 15 1.43 1.03 -13.01
N LEU A 16 0.31 0.96 -12.31
CA LEU A 16 0.25 0.37 -10.98
C LEU A 16 0.47 -1.14 -11.00
N ALA A 17 -0.06 -1.82 -12.01
CA ALA A 17 0.19 -3.26 -12.21
C ALA A 17 1.68 -3.54 -12.46
N ALA A 18 2.38 -2.66 -13.18
CA ALA A 18 3.82 -2.77 -13.38
C ALA A 18 4.59 -2.59 -12.05
N LEU A 19 4.18 -1.64 -11.21
CA LEU A 19 4.75 -1.47 -9.86
C LEU A 19 4.54 -2.70 -8.98
N LEU A 20 3.35 -3.31 -9.02
CA LEU A 20 3.06 -4.54 -8.29
C LEU A 20 3.89 -5.72 -8.78
N ASN A 21 4.13 -5.83 -10.08
CA ASN A 21 5.05 -6.84 -10.62
C ASN A 21 6.45 -6.68 -10.04
N ASP A 22 6.98 -5.45 -9.98
CA ASP A 22 8.29 -5.17 -9.38
C ASP A 22 8.31 -5.58 -7.90
N LEU A 23 7.25 -5.30 -7.15
CA LEU A 23 7.12 -5.66 -5.74
C LEU A 23 7.12 -7.19 -5.57
N PHE A 24 6.30 -7.91 -6.36
CA PHE A 24 6.12 -9.36 -6.20
C PHE A 24 7.29 -10.18 -6.77
N GLU A 25 8.17 -9.59 -7.55
CA GLU A 25 9.44 -10.21 -7.93
C GLU A 25 10.43 -10.31 -6.77
N VAL A 26 10.35 -9.39 -5.78
CA VAL A 26 11.22 -9.40 -4.60
C VAL A 26 10.58 -10.06 -3.37
N GLU A 27 9.26 -10.15 -3.32
CA GLU A 27 8.53 -10.83 -2.25
C GLU A 27 8.34 -12.31 -2.57
N LEU A 28 9.03 -13.18 -1.85
CA LEU A 28 9.06 -14.63 -2.12
C LEU A 28 7.72 -15.33 -1.93
N ASP A 29 6.81 -14.76 -1.16
CA ASP A 29 5.50 -15.32 -0.87
C ASP A 29 4.47 -15.11 -2.00
N PHE A 30 4.82 -14.34 -3.02
CA PHE A 30 3.93 -14.00 -4.12
C PHE A 30 4.54 -14.34 -5.48
N THR A 31 3.66 -14.60 -6.43
CA THR A 31 4.02 -14.76 -7.84
C THR A 31 3.47 -13.58 -8.62
N ALA A 32 4.32 -12.91 -9.38
CA ALA A 32 3.88 -11.85 -10.27
C ALA A 32 2.98 -12.43 -11.36
N ASP A 33 1.75 -11.91 -11.44
CA ASP A 33 0.74 -12.27 -12.43
C ASP A 33 -0.04 -11.01 -12.79
N SER A 34 0.31 -10.40 -13.91
CA SER A 34 -0.26 -9.12 -14.34
C SER A 34 -1.79 -9.14 -14.42
N SER A 35 -2.39 -10.25 -14.83
CA SER A 35 -3.85 -10.36 -14.92
C SER A 35 -4.52 -10.34 -13.54
N ARG A 36 -3.89 -10.93 -12.53
CA ARG A 36 -4.37 -10.88 -11.13
C ARG A 36 -4.20 -9.49 -10.54
N GLN A 37 -3.04 -8.85 -10.75
CA GLN A 37 -2.78 -7.49 -10.26
C GLN A 37 -3.78 -6.51 -10.87
N VAL A 38 -4.05 -6.58 -12.16
CA VAL A 38 -5.05 -5.73 -12.82
C VAL A 38 -6.44 -5.95 -12.20
N ARG A 39 -6.88 -7.20 -12.01
CA ARG A 39 -8.17 -7.49 -11.37
C ARG A 39 -8.25 -6.95 -9.94
N GLY A 40 -7.18 -7.12 -9.17
CA GLY A 40 -7.12 -6.59 -7.79
C GLY A 40 -7.24 -5.08 -7.74
N LEU A 41 -6.53 -4.37 -8.63
CA LEU A 41 -6.61 -2.91 -8.74
C LEU A 41 -8.00 -2.44 -9.21
N GLU A 42 -8.61 -3.14 -10.16
CA GLU A 42 -9.98 -2.86 -10.60
C GLU A 42 -10.97 -2.99 -9.43
N LEU A 43 -10.84 -4.04 -8.63
CA LEU A 43 -11.68 -4.25 -7.44
C LEU A 43 -11.49 -3.11 -6.42
N LEU A 44 -10.24 -2.78 -6.08
CA LEU A 44 -9.95 -1.73 -5.10
C LEU A 44 -10.47 -0.36 -5.55
N ILE A 45 -10.23 0.01 -6.80
CA ILE A 45 -10.65 1.31 -7.35
C ILE A 45 -12.18 1.37 -7.46
N ALA A 46 -12.84 0.29 -7.86
CA ALA A 46 -14.30 0.22 -7.89
C ALA A 46 -14.91 0.34 -6.49
N GLU A 47 -14.36 -0.36 -5.50
CA GLU A 47 -14.83 -0.27 -4.11
C GLU A 47 -14.55 1.12 -3.51
N ALA A 48 -13.42 1.73 -3.80
CA ALA A 48 -13.11 3.09 -3.37
C ALA A 48 -14.13 4.12 -3.88
N ALA A 49 -14.68 3.92 -5.08
CA ALA A 49 -15.72 4.77 -5.65
C ALA A 49 -17.10 4.53 -5.01
N ARG A 50 -17.34 3.35 -4.42
CA ARG A 50 -18.63 2.95 -3.83
C ARG A 50 -18.68 3.14 -2.32
N SER A 51 -17.54 3.01 -1.67
CA SER A 51 -17.44 3.09 -0.23
C SER A 51 -16.22 3.90 0.17
N ASP A 52 -16.28 4.49 1.35
CA ASP A 52 -15.22 5.32 1.90
C ASP A 52 -14.16 4.49 2.66
N ARG A 53 -14.08 3.19 2.40
CA ARG A 53 -13.29 2.24 3.19
C ARG A 53 -12.09 1.65 2.48
N GLN A 54 -11.90 1.96 1.22
CA GLN A 54 -10.74 1.51 0.44
C GLN A 54 -10.10 2.68 -0.29
N ILE A 55 -8.80 2.59 -0.51
CA ILE A 55 -8.05 3.55 -1.31
C ILE A 55 -6.85 2.87 -1.96
N VAL A 56 -6.54 3.30 -3.17
CA VAL A 56 -5.20 3.14 -3.75
C VAL A 56 -4.62 4.55 -3.86
N ALA A 57 -3.54 4.81 -3.14
CA ALA A 57 -2.80 6.06 -3.25
C ALA A 57 -1.73 5.92 -4.33
N VAL A 58 -1.59 6.91 -5.17
CA VAL A 58 -0.55 6.99 -6.20
C VAL A 58 0.33 8.20 -5.97
N ALA A 59 1.63 8.00 -6.06
CA ALA A 59 2.63 9.08 -6.06
C ALA A 59 3.00 9.39 -7.50
N ARG A 60 2.91 10.68 -7.87
CA ARG A 60 3.27 11.17 -9.22
C ARG A 60 4.46 12.09 -9.14
N ASP A 61 5.32 11.99 -10.13
CA ASP A 61 6.45 12.91 -10.32
C ASP A 61 6.01 14.26 -10.94
N ASP A 62 6.98 15.10 -11.23
CA ASP A 62 6.74 16.41 -11.87
C ASP A 62 6.06 16.32 -13.23
N GLN A 63 6.16 15.18 -13.90
CA GLN A 63 5.57 14.93 -15.21
C GLN A 63 4.21 14.25 -15.10
N GLY A 64 3.72 14.02 -13.88
CA GLY A 64 2.46 13.33 -13.61
C GLY A 64 2.52 11.82 -13.74
N GLN A 65 3.71 11.22 -13.88
CA GLN A 65 3.86 9.79 -14.03
C GLN A 65 3.77 9.08 -12.67
N PRO A 66 3.05 7.95 -12.58
CA PRO A 66 3.06 7.12 -11.37
C PRO A 66 4.45 6.55 -11.08
N VAL A 67 5.01 6.88 -9.92
CA VAL A 67 6.32 6.43 -9.47
C VAL A 67 6.28 5.62 -8.18
N GLY A 68 5.11 5.52 -7.56
CA GLY A 68 4.89 4.71 -6.38
C GLY A 68 3.40 4.56 -6.08
N MET A 69 3.07 3.56 -5.27
CA MET A 69 1.71 3.33 -4.80
C MET A 69 1.71 2.72 -3.40
N ALA A 70 0.55 2.80 -2.76
CA ALA A 70 0.21 2.02 -1.58
C ALA A 70 -1.31 1.89 -1.50
N SER A 71 -1.82 0.80 -0.92
CA SER A 71 -3.24 0.61 -0.72
C SER A 71 -3.62 0.60 0.75
N GLY A 72 -4.84 1.01 1.07
CA GLY A 72 -5.40 0.99 2.40
C GLY A 72 -6.84 0.50 2.40
N GLN A 73 -7.18 -0.30 3.40
CA GLN A 73 -8.53 -0.79 3.62
C GLN A 73 -8.91 -0.63 5.08
N ILE A 74 -10.10 -0.10 5.35
CA ILE A 74 -10.60 0.05 6.71
C ILE A 74 -11.26 -1.24 7.15
N VAL A 75 -10.83 -1.74 8.30
CA VAL A 75 -11.37 -2.93 8.96
C VAL A 75 -11.82 -2.58 10.38
N ILE A 76 -12.66 -3.40 10.97
CA ILE A 76 -13.08 -3.26 12.35
C ILE A 76 -12.09 -4.02 13.23
N SER A 77 -11.57 -3.36 14.26
CA SER A 77 -10.72 -3.99 15.27
C SER A 77 -11.44 -4.09 16.60
N THR A 78 -11.69 -5.30 17.06
CA THR A 78 -12.25 -5.52 18.40
C THR A 78 -11.25 -5.18 19.49
N ALA A 79 -9.95 -5.37 19.23
CA ALA A 79 -8.89 -5.01 20.16
C ALA A 79 -8.81 -3.49 20.40
N GLU A 80 -9.00 -2.69 19.33
CA GLU A 80 -9.05 -1.23 19.43
C GLU A 80 -10.43 -0.73 19.91
N GLY A 81 -11.47 -1.53 19.74
CA GLY A 81 -12.85 -1.06 19.89
C GLY A 81 -13.21 0.02 18.87
N ALA A 82 -12.56 0.03 17.72
CA ALA A 82 -12.62 1.08 16.72
C ALA A 82 -12.26 0.54 15.33
N LEU A 83 -12.20 1.43 14.35
CA LEU A 83 -11.70 1.11 13.01
C LEU A 83 -10.16 1.05 13.01
N SER A 84 -9.62 0.22 12.14
CA SER A 84 -8.19 0.08 11.89
C SER A 84 -7.95 0.11 10.38
N ALA A 85 -6.82 0.62 9.95
CA ALA A 85 -6.45 0.59 8.55
C ALA A 85 -5.43 -0.53 8.27
N TRP A 86 -5.74 -1.35 7.29
CA TRP A 86 -4.84 -2.36 6.76
C TRP A 86 -4.14 -1.82 5.52
N ILE A 87 -2.81 -1.74 5.57
CA ILE A 87 -2.00 -1.17 4.49
C ILE A 87 -1.31 -2.30 3.74
N GLU A 88 -1.36 -2.25 2.42
CA GLU A 88 -0.70 -3.22 1.54
C GLU A 88 -0.02 -2.53 0.36
N ASP A 89 0.82 -3.28 -0.33
CA ASP A 89 1.39 -2.93 -1.63
C ASP A 89 2.14 -1.60 -1.64
N VAL A 90 2.92 -1.35 -0.60
CA VAL A 90 3.79 -0.17 -0.55
C VAL A 90 4.99 -0.40 -1.47
N VAL A 91 4.99 0.23 -2.62
CA VAL A 91 6.06 0.08 -3.61
C VAL A 91 6.42 1.41 -4.25
N VAL A 92 7.71 1.60 -4.49
CA VAL A 92 8.28 2.75 -5.17
C VAL A 92 9.18 2.25 -6.30
N ARG A 93 9.04 2.86 -7.47
CA ARG A 93 9.89 2.59 -8.62
C ARG A 93 11.37 2.74 -8.25
N ALA A 94 12.21 1.80 -8.70
CA ALA A 94 13.61 1.68 -8.25
C ALA A 94 14.38 3.02 -8.33
N GLU A 95 14.27 3.72 -9.45
CA GLU A 95 14.96 4.99 -9.70
C GLU A 95 14.44 6.16 -8.84
N HIS A 96 13.30 5.99 -8.16
CA HIS A 96 12.70 7.02 -7.29
C HIS A 96 12.80 6.66 -5.80
N ARG A 97 13.48 5.56 -5.47
CA ARG A 97 13.70 5.17 -4.07
C ARG A 97 14.66 6.14 -3.37
N ARG A 98 14.60 6.14 -2.03
CA ARG A 98 15.45 6.99 -1.18
C ARG A 98 15.23 8.50 -1.36
N GLN A 99 14.11 8.89 -1.95
CA GLN A 99 13.71 10.29 -2.19
C GLN A 99 12.44 10.68 -1.41
N GLY A 100 12.06 9.89 -0.42
CA GLY A 100 10.92 10.18 0.45
C GLY A 100 9.56 9.80 -0.12
N VAL A 101 9.48 9.14 -1.27
CA VAL A 101 8.20 8.76 -1.90
C VAL A 101 7.38 7.83 -1.01
N GLY A 102 7.99 6.78 -0.50
CA GLY A 102 7.31 5.81 0.39
C GLY A 102 6.82 6.46 1.68
N LYS A 103 7.62 7.35 2.26
CA LYS A 103 7.22 8.12 3.44
C LYS A 103 5.96 8.94 3.16
N GLN A 104 5.93 9.70 2.07
CA GLN A 104 4.78 10.54 1.73
C GLN A 104 3.53 9.71 1.43
N LEU A 105 3.67 8.54 0.81
CA LEU A 105 2.54 7.61 0.63
C LEU A 105 1.96 7.16 1.97
N LEU A 106 2.80 6.77 2.92
CA LEU A 106 2.35 6.35 4.25
C LEU A 106 1.74 7.51 5.06
N GLU A 107 2.29 8.71 4.97
CA GLU A 107 1.73 9.91 5.59
C GLU A 107 0.35 10.27 5.01
N PHE A 108 0.19 10.13 3.69
CA PHE A 108 -1.11 10.29 3.04
C PHE A 108 -2.13 9.26 3.55
N LEU A 109 -1.74 7.99 3.62
CA LEU A 109 -2.62 6.93 4.16
C LEU A 109 -2.94 7.12 5.63
N GLN A 110 -2.00 7.65 6.41
CA GLN A 110 -2.25 7.99 7.83
C GLN A 110 -3.32 9.08 7.94
N THR A 111 -3.22 10.14 7.16
CA THR A 111 -4.20 11.21 7.10
C THR A 111 -5.57 10.68 6.65
N TRP A 112 -5.60 9.86 5.60
CA TRP A 112 -6.80 9.22 5.10
C TRP A 112 -7.46 8.31 6.14
N SER A 113 -6.67 7.51 6.85
CA SER A 113 -7.13 6.60 7.91
C SER A 113 -7.70 7.37 9.11
N ASN A 114 -6.99 8.40 9.55
CA ASN A 114 -7.41 9.23 10.67
C ASN A 114 -8.73 9.96 10.39
N ALA A 115 -8.92 10.47 9.19
CA ALA A 115 -10.16 11.12 8.76
C ALA A 115 -11.38 10.18 8.81
N ARG A 116 -11.16 8.86 8.79
CA ARG A 116 -12.21 7.83 8.88
C ARG A 116 -12.38 7.25 10.29
N GLY A 117 -11.64 7.77 11.24
CA GLY A 117 -11.73 7.33 12.64
C GLY A 117 -10.93 6.08 12.96
N ALA A 118 -10.00 5.68 12.09
CA ALA A 118 -9.09 4.58 12.40
C ALA A 118 -8.09 5.00 13.48
N THR A 119 -7.90 4.14 14.47
CA THR A 119 -6.99 4.38 15.60
C THR A 119 -5.65 3.67 15.44
N ARG A 120 -5.54 2.77 14.48
CA ARG A 120 -4.33 2.00 14.20
C ARG A 120 -4.18 1.79 12.69
N MET A 121 -2.94 1.80 12.22
CA MET A 121 -2.56 1.29 10.92
C MET A 121 -1.71 0.04 11.11
N GLN A 122 -1.88 -0.96 10.26
CA GLN A 122 -1.15 -2.21 10.30
C GLN A 122 -0.79 -2.64 8.88
N LEU A 123 0.39 -3.21 8.72
CA LEU A 123 0.84 -3.81 7.46
C LEU A 123 1.61 -5.09 7.73
N VAL A 124 1.85 -5.85 6.68
CA VAL A 124 2.73 -7.02 6.69
C VAL A 124 3.94 -6.70 5.82
N ALA A 125 5.12 -6.93 6.34
CA ALA A 125 6.38 -6.78 5.61
C ALA A 125 7.21 -8.06 5.74
N ASP A 126 8.06 -8.30 4.73
CA ASP A 126 9.02 -9.40 4.80
C ASP A 126 10.07 -9.09 5.87
N GLY A 127 10.05 -9.85 6.96
CA GLY A 127 10.98 -9.67 8.08
C GLY A 127 12.44 -9.93 7.72
N GLU A 128 12.72 -10.61 6.62
CA GLU A 128 14.07 -10.84 6.11
C GLU A 128 14.57 -9.72 5.18
N ASN A 129 13.67 -8.82 4.75
CA ASN A 129 14.03 -7.66 3.96
C ASN A 129 14.55 -6.53 4.88
N ALA A 130 15.87 -6.49 5.08
CA ALA A 130 16.51 -5.52 5.96
C ALA A 130 16.25 -4.06 5.56
N SER A 131 16.15 -3.77 4.27
CA SER A 131 15.83 -2.42 3.77
C SER A 131 14.42 -1.98 4.15
N ALA A 132 13.43 -2.87 4.04
CA ALA A 132 12.06 -2.61 4.46
C ALA A 132 11.97 -2.42 5.99
N GLU A 133 12.63 -3.27 6.76
CA GLU A 133 12.67 -3.17 8.22
C GLU A 133 13.26 -1.83 8.68
N LEU A 134 14.36 -1.39 8.11
CA LEU A 134 14.96 -0.09 8.41
C LEU A 134 14.02 1.06 8.04
N PHE A 135 13.37 0.97 6.89
CA PHE A 135 12.43 1.97 6.43
C PHE A 135 11.25 2.15 7.41
N TYR A 136 10.57 1.06 7.76
CA TYR A 136 9.42 1.11 8.66
C TYR A 136 9.82 1.54 10.07
N THR A 137 10.93 1.02 10.60
CA THR A 137 11.44 1.40 11.91
C THR A 137 11.77 2.91 11.99
N ALA A 138 12.40 3.45 10.95
CA ALA A 138 12.71 4.89 10.87
C ALA A 138 11.47 5.77 10.86
N LEU A 139 10.32 5.25 10.40
CA LEU A 139 9.04 5.95 10.38
C LEU A 139 8.20 5.69 11.65
N GLY A 140 8.75 5.01 12.66
CA GLY A 140 8.08 4.76 13.93
C GLY A 140 7.16 3.54 13.94
N TRP A 141 7.21 2.70 12.91
CA TRP A 141 6.48 1.43 12.90
C TRP A 141 7.16 0.42 13.82
N GLN A 142 6.37 -0.35 14.54
CA GLN A 142 6.85 -1.34 15.49
C GLN A 142 6.48 -2.74 15.01
N SER A 143 7.44 -3.67 15.13
CA SER A 143 7.19 -5.08 14.87
C SER A 143 6.28 -5.68 15.95
N THR A 144 5.47 -6.64 15.56
CA THR A 144 4.63 -7.43 16.47
C THR A 144 5.11 -8.88 16.51
N GLN A 145 4.54 -9.66 17.41
CA GLN A 145 4.78 -11.11 17.47
C GLN A 145 3.80 -11.91 16.60
N LEU A 146 2.85 -11.24 15.97
CA LEU A 146 1.87 -11.87 15.09
C LEU A 146 2.53 -12.28 13.78
N VAL A 147 2.20 -13.46 13.30
CA VAL A 147 2.65 -13.97 12.01
C VAL A 147 1.47 -14.23 11.09
N VAL A 148 1.67 -14.02 9.80
CA VAL A 148 0.65 -14.31 8.79
C VAL A 148 0.56 -15.82 8.58
N ARG A 149 -0.67 -16.33 8.55
CA ARG A 149 -0.97 -17.70 8.13
C ARG A 149 -1.94 -17.64 6.96
N ARG A 150 -1.65 -18.41 5.92
CA ARG A 150 -2.40 -18.37 4.67
C ARG A 150 -2.94 -19.74 4.33
N ARG A 151 -4.18 -19.77 3.87
CA ARG A 151 -4.82 -20.96 3.33
C ARG A 151 -5.74 -20.55 2.18
N PRO A 152 -5.70 -21.25 1.03
CA PRO A 152 -6.67 -21.01 -0.03
C PRO A 152 -8.11 -21.25 0.46
N VAL A 153 -9.04 -20.49 -0.08
CA VAL A 153 -10.47 -20.70 0.08
C VAL A 153 -10.93 -21.48 -1.14
N GLU A 154 -11.48 -22.67 -0.94
CA GLU A 154 -12.00 -23.53 -2.02
C GLU A 154 -13.45 -23.20 -2.37
#